data_c48e44732854c44c1a8a893ae54f4bd7
#
_entry.id   c48e44732854c44c1a8a893ae54f4bd7
#
_cell.length_a   1.000
_cell.length_b   1.000
_cell.length_c   1.000
_cell.angle_alpha   90.00
_cell.angle_beta   90.00
_cell.angle_gamma   90.00
#
_symmetry.space_group_name_H-M   'P 1'
#
loop_
_entity.id
_entity.type
_entity.pdbx_description
1 polymer ?
#
loop_
_entity_poly.entity_id
_entity_poly.type
_entity_poly.pdbx_seq_one_letter_code
_entity_poly.pdbx_strand_id
1 'polypeptide(L)'
;MKFSELPGRASGAAMKSLVALSGEKAQSYLSYEKMKMYVYGSSPWITSENTNVDMFIRFGFGDNYYELTQPVYDDWDEGLGRNAVEIDLEWLTSLKLRDSSSVKKYKETDIFRDSTNYKEYRFTDEMGVETKKVIRIKGQPALNRIQFFIVGVKNLSETPISGEVW
;
A
#
# COMPACT_ATOMS: atom_id res chain seq x y z
N MET A 1 13.59 -3.40 4.35
CA MET A 1 13.65 -2.07 5.02
C MET A 1 13.83 -2.31 6.51
N LYS A 2 14.90 -1.78 7.10
CA LYS A 2 15.07 -1.69 8.56
C LYS A 2 14.53 -0.35 9.05
N PHE A 3 13.84 -0.36 10.17
CA PHE A 3 13.40 0.86 10.86
C PHE A 3 13.73 0.76 12.34
N SER A 4 14.19 1.86 12.90
CA SER A 4 14.55 1.98 14.30
C SER A 4 13.83 3.19 14.87
N GLU A 5 13.24 2.99 16.07
CA GLU A 5 12.54 4.08 16.78
C GLU A 5 11.49 4.80 15.90
N LEU A 6 10.81 4.07 15.01
CA LEU A 6 9.73 4.66 14.21
C LEU A 6 8.62 5.13 15.17
N PRO A 7 8.39 6.44 15.28
CA PRO A 7 7.47 6.98 16.28
C PRO A 7 6.07 6.39 16.17
N GLY A 8 5.33 6.42 17.27
CA GLY A 8 3.92 6.01 17.27
C GLY A 8 3.13 6.83 16.25
N ARG A 9 2.24 6.17 15.53
CA ARG A 9 1.41 6.75 14.46
C ARG A 9 2.20 7.38 13.31
N ALA A 10 3.48 7.06 13.14
CA ALA A 10 4.31 7.54 12.04
C ALA A 10 4.48 6.50 10.94
N SER A 11 5.01 6.94 9.81
CA SER A 11 5.39 6.07 8.70
C SER A 11 6.82 6.34 8.24
N GLY A 12 7.49 5.29 7.77
CA GLY A 12 8.78 5.37 7.11
C GLY A 12 8.69 4.76 5.72
N ALA A 13 9.33 5.38 4.73
CA ALA A 13 9.25 4.91 3.36
C ALA A 13 10.53 5.12 2.57
N ALA A 14 10.71 4.29 1.54
CA ALA A 14 11.72 4.46 0.50
C ALA A 14 11.02 4.69 -0.84
N MET A 15 11.53 5.62 -1.63
CA MET A 15 11.02 5.95 -2.95
C MET A 15 12.03 5.62 -4.03
N LYS A 16 11.55 4.99 -5.11
CA LYS A 16 12.28 4.86 -6.36
C LYS A 16 11.62 5.73 -7.43
N SER A 17 12.33 6.74 -7.92
CA SER A 17 11.93 7.46 -9.11
C SER A 17 12.24 6.63 -10.36
N LEU A 18 11.29 6.56 -11.28
CA LEU A 18 11.41 5.90 -12.57
C LEU A 18 11.70 6.89 -13.69
N VAL A 19 11.67 8.18 -13.37
CA VAL A 19 11.99 9.26 -14.31
C VAL A 19 13.41 9.75 -14.00
N ALA A 20 14.32 9.52 -14.91
CA ALA A 20 15.68 10.07 -14.78
C ALA A 20 15.66 11.60 -15.01
N LEU A 21 16.65 12.28 -14.43
CA LEU A 21 16.84 13.73 -14.56
C LEU A 21 17.01 14.22 -16.03
N SER A 22 17.23 13.31 -16.96
CA SER A 22 17.50 13.57 -18.38
C SER A 22 16.31 13.39 -19.33
N GLY A 23 15.07 13.45 -18.83
CA GLY A 23 13.89 13.46 -19.69
C GLY A 23 13.37 12.10 -20.16
N GLU A 24 13.72 11.02 -19.46
CA GLU A 24 13.12 9.71 -19.71
C GLU A 24 11.60 9.76 -19.50
N LYS A 25 10.88 9.07 -20.37
CA LYS A 25 9.42 8.99 -20.33
C LYS A 25 8.99 8.13 -19.14
N ALA A 26 7.88 8.50 -18.52
CA ALA A 26 7.20 7.67 -17.54
C ALA A 26 7.00 6.23 -18.08
N GLN A 27 7.15 5.23 -17.21
CA GLN A 27 6.99 3.84 -17.60
C GLN A 27 5.52 3.45 -17.72
N SER A 28 5.22 2.62 -18.74
CA SER A 28 3.88 2.06 -18.95
C SER A 28 3.82 0.63 -18.41
N TYR A 29 2.80 0.38 -17.60
CA TYR A 29 2.49 -0.94 -17.04
C TYR A 29 1.18 -1.52 -17.57
N LEU A 30 0.65 -0.96 -18.65
CA LEU A 30 -0.61 -1.43 -19.27
C LEU A 30 -0.55 -2.86 -19.82
N SER A 31 0.64 -3.34 -20.15
CA SER A 31 0.84 -4.70 -20.68
C SER A 31 0.96 -5.78 -19.59
N TYR A 32 0.96 -5.38 -18.33
CA TYR A 32 1.06 -6.30 -17.21
C TYR A 32 -0.33 -6.56 -16.63
N GLU A 33 -0.64 -7.83 -16.39
CA GLU A 33 -1.91 -8.23 -15.80
C GLU A 33 -1.90 -8.05 -14.29
N LYS A 34 -0.78 -8.41 -13.64
CA LYS A 34 -0.68 -8.46 -12.18
C LYS A 34 0.65 -7.93 -11.68
N MET A 35 0.61 -7.34 -10.51
CA MET A 35 1.79 -7.06 -9.69
C MET A 35 1.79 -8.00 -8.48
N LYS A 36 2.89 -8.72 -8.29
CA LYS A 36 3.06 -9.67 -7.19
C LYS A 36 4.33 -9.37 -6.41
N MET A 37 4.24 -9.49 -5.09
CA MET A 37 5.36 -9.34 -4.17
C MET A 37 5.09 -10.17 -2.91
N TYR A 38 6.14 -10.66 -2.29
CA TYR A 38 6.08 -11.26 -0.96
C TYR A 38 6.75 -10.34 0.05
N VAL A 39 6.21 -10.30 1.25
CA VAL A 39 6.69 -9.44 2.33
C VAL A 39 7.11 -10.31 3.51
N TYR A 40 8.30 -10.04 4.02
CA TYR A 40 8.83 -10.65 5.24
C TYR A 40 8.73 -9.65 6.38
N GLY A 41 8.24 -10.07 7.52
CA GLY A 41 8.16 -9.24 8.72
C GLY A 41 8.94 -9.83 9.88
N SER A 42 9.71 -9.00 10.57
CA SER A 42 10.41 -9.40 11.80
C SER A 42 10.47 -8.23 12.78
N SER A 43 9.74 -8.37 13.85
CA SER A 43 9.72 -7.40 14.96
C SER A 43 8.95 -7.98 16.15
N PRO A 44 9.27 -7.60 17.39
CA PRO A 44 8.44 -7.93 18.55
C PRO A 44 6.98 -7.42 18.45
N TRP A 45 6.72 -6.47 17.56
CA TRP A 45 5.40 -5.87 17.32
C TRP A 45 4.64 -6.50 16.15
N ILE A 46 5.24 -7.50 15.51
CA ILE A 46 4.69 -8.28 14.41
C ILE A 46 4.59 -9.72 14.89
N THR A 47 3.39 -10.27 14.92
CA THR A 47 3.13 -11.66 15.30
C THR A 47 2.34 -12.39 14.23
N SER A 48 2.20 -13.70 14.39
CA SER A 48 1.36 -14.51 13.49
C SER A 48 -0.15 -14.21 13.63
N GLU A 49 -0.58 -13.64 14.74
CA GLU A 49 -2.00 -13.40 15.02
C GLU A 49 -2.36 -11.92 14.95
N ASN A 50 -1.46 -11.05 15.42
CA ASN A 50 -1.73 -9.62 15.49
C ASN A 50 -0.48 -8.81 15.14
N THR A 51 -0.69 -7.67 14.53
CA THR A 51 0.38 -6.76 14.15
C THR A 51 -0.06 -5.31 14.28
N ASN A 52 0.87 -4.47 14.75
CA ASN A 52 0.73 -3.02 14.75
C ASN A 52 1.55 -2.38 13.63
N VAL A 53 1.94 -3.15 12.64
CA VAL A 53 2.70 -2.69 11.48
C VAL A 53 1.95 -3.01 10.21
N ASP A 54 1.64 -1.97 9.45
CA ASP A 54 1.20 -2.12 8.07
C ASP A 54 2.36 -1.80 7.12
N MET A 55 2.45 -2.55 6.02
CA MET A 55 3.20 -2.12 4.86
C MET A 55 2.29 -1.37 3.90
N PHE A 56 2.88 -0.49 3.10
CA PHE A 56 2.20 0.08 1.95
C PHE A 56 3.10 0.14 0.72
N ILE A 57 2.48 -0.03 -0.44
CA ILE A 57 3.09 0.26 -1.73
C ILE A 57 2.25 1.31 -2.45
N ARG A 58 2.90 2.41 -2.87
CA ARG A 58 2.28 3.50 -3.60
C ARG A 58 2.98 3.68 -4.93
N PHE A 59 2.23 3.87 -6.01
CA PHE A 59 2.78 4.12 -7.33
C PHE A 59 1.87 5.02 -8.15
N GLY A 60 2.48 5.87 -8.98
CA GLY A 60 1.74 6.85 -9.73
C GLY A 60 2.62 7.94 -10.34
N PHE A 61 2.06 9.15 -10.49
CA PHE A 61 2.75 10.34 -10.97
C PHE A 61 2.24 11.60 -10.26
N GLY A 62 3.14 12.50 -9.90
CA GLY A 62 2.77 13.69 -9.12
C GLY A 62 1.95 13.31 -7.89
N ASP A 63 0.81 13.97 -7.70
CA ASP A 63 -0.12 13.68 -6.59
C ASP A 63 -1.17 12.62 -6.92
N ASN A 64 -1.07 11.98 -8.09
CA ASN A 64 -2.02 10.96 -8.52
C ASN A 64 -1.41 9.58 -8.32
N TYR A 65 -2.00 8.76 -7.44
CA TYR A 65 -1.44 7.46 -7.13
C TYR A 65 -2.47 6.40 -6.75
N TYR A 66 -2.07 5.16 -6.92
CA TYR A 66 -2.63 4.00 -6.27
C TYR A 66 -1.80 3.66 -5.04
N GLU A 67 -2.43 3.29 -3.94
CA GLU A 67 -1.77 2.79 -2.73
C GLU A 67 -2.45 1.52 -2.26
N LEU A 68 -1.70 0.43 -2.12
CA LEU A 68 -2.12 -0.73 -1.36
C LEU A 68 -1.53 -0.61 0.04
N THR A 69 -2.35 -0.85 1.06
CA THR A 69 -1.92 -1.01 2.45
C THR A 69 -2.41 -2.37 2.97
N GLN A 70 -1.57 -3.10 3.67
CA GLN A 70 -1.94 -4.35 4.33
C GLN A 70 -1.10 -4.58 5.58
N PRO A 71 -1.60 -5.34 6.58
CA PRO A 71 -0.82 -5.79 7.72
C PRO A 71 0.40 -6.60 7.30
N VAL A 72 1.46 -6.51 8.10
CA VAL A 72 2.64 -7.38 7.99
C VAL A 72 2.59 -8.36 9.14
N TYR A 73 2.65 -9.65 8.83
CA TYR A 73 2.71 -10.74 9.80
C TYR A 73 4.13 -11.28 9.91
N ASP A 74 4.39 -12.03 10.99
CA ASP A 74 5.71 -12.57 11.28
C ASP A 74 6.18 -13.54 10.19
N ASP A 75 7.49 -13.50 9.91
CA ASP A 75 8.14 -14.29 8.87
C ASP A 75 7.55 -14.03 7.46
N TRP A 76 7.59 -15.00 6.59
CA TRP A 76 6.97 -14.96 5.25
C TRP A 76 5.47 -15.26 5.27
N ASP A 77 4.96 -15.75 6.40
CA ASP A 77 3.57 -16.17 6.59
C ASP A 77 3.09 -17.17 5.51
N GLU A 78 3.98 -18.11 5.13
CA GLU A 78 3.75 -19.06 4.02
C GLU A 78 2.48 -19.90 4.19
N GLY A 79 2.17 -20.29 5.44
CA GLY A 79 1.02 -21.16 5.73
C GLY A 79 -0.33 -20.50 5.46
N LEU A 80 -0.45 -19.19 5.67
CA LEU A 80 -1.69 -18.43 5.45
C LEU A 80 -1.60 -17.47 4.27
N GLY A 81 -0.39 -17.17 3.79
CA GLY A 81 -0.16 -16.35 2.60
C GLY A 81 -0.60 -14.88 2.74
N ARG A 82 -0.81 -14.39 3.97
CA ARG A 82 -1.33 -13.03 4.22
C ARG A 82 -0.31 -11.94 3.89
N ASN A 83 0.99 -12.29 3.92
CA ASN A 83 2.09 -11.41 3.52
C ASN A 83 2.28 -11.35 2.00
N ALA A 84 1.52 -12.12 1.22
CA ALA A 84 1.53 -12.01 -0.23
C ALA A 84 0.78 -10.75 -0.68
N VAL A 85 1.44 -9.99 -1.53
CA VAL A 85 0.83 -8.86 -2.25
C VAL A 85 0.50 -9.33 -3.66
N GLU A 86 -0.76 -9.30 -4.03
CA GLU A 86 -1.21 -9.50 -5.40
C GLU A 86 -2.20 -8.40 -5.76
N ILE A 87 -1.91 -7.69 -6.84
CA ILE A 87 -2.77 -6.63 -7.38
C ILE A 87 -3.04 -6.95 -8.84
N ASP A 88 -4.29 -7.16 -9.17
CA ASP A 88 -4.76 -7.19 -10.55
C ASP A 88 -4.85 -5.75 -11.06
N LEU A 89 -4.11 -5.43 -12.12
CA LEU A 89 -3.95 -4.06 -12.60
C LEU A 89 -5.15 -3.60 -13.44
N GLU A 90 -5.84 -4.51 -14.13
CA GLU A 90 -7.07 -4.20 -14.84
C GLU A 90 -8.19 -3.86 -13.85
N TRP A 91 -8.36 -4.72 -12.84
CA TRP A 91 -9.32 -4.47 -11.77
C TRP A 91 -9.01 -3.16 -11.03
N LEU A 92 -7.75 -2.89 -10.70
CA LEU A 92 -7.32 -1.65 -10.05
C LEU A 92 -7.73 -0.40 -10.87
N THR A 93 -7.54 -0.47 -12.19
CA THR A 93 -7.96 0.60 -13.11
C THR A 93 -9.48 0.76 -13.10
N SER A 94 -10.22 -0.35 -13.06
CA SER A 94 -11.68 -0.34 -13.03
C SER A 94 -12.25 0.35 -11.78
N LEU A 95 -11.59 0.21 -10.63
CA LEU A 95 -12.01 0.87 -9.38
C LEU A 95 -12.06 2.40 -9.49
N LYS A 96 -11.19 2.97 -10.30
CA LYS A 96 -11.17 4.42 -10.56
C LYS A 96 -12.47 4.90 -11.20
N LEU A 97 -13.05 4.08 -12.06
CA LEU A 97 -14.26 4.40 -12.82
C LEU A 97 -15.55 4.03 -12.07
N ARG A 98 -15.45 3.18 -11.07
CA ARG A 98 -16.63 2.73 -10.32
C ARG A 98 -17.10 3.77 -9.32
N ASP A 99 -18.39 4.01 -9.33
CA ASP A 99 -19.12 4.75 -8.32
C ASP A 99 -20.10 3.78 -7.64
N SER A 100 -19.54 2.72 -7.02
CA SER A 100 -20.31 1.65 -6.39
C SER A 100 -20.27 1.76 -4.87
N SER A 101 -21.19 1.10 -4.20
CA SER A 101 -21.25 1.03 -2.73
C SER A 101 -20.03 0.40 -2.08
N SER A 102 -19.27 -0.42 -2.83
CA SER A 102 -18.00 -1.02 -2.39
C SER A 102 -16.80 -0.07 -2.48
N VAL A 103 -16.95 1.08 -3.15
CA VAL A 103 -15.90 2.10 -3.24
C VAL A 103 -16.34 3.33 -2.46
N LYS A 104 -15.79 3.48 -1.27
CA LYS A 104 -16.11 4.62 -0.39
C LYS A 104 -15.26 5.83 -0.80
N LYS A 105 -15.87 7.01 -0.77
CA LYS A 105 -15.18 8.29 -0.95
C LYS A 105 -14.97 8.91 0.43
N TYR A 106 -13.76 9.30 0.74
CA TYR A 106 -13.42 9.93 2.01
C TYR A 106 -12.94 11.36 1.81
N LYS A 107 -13.35 12.23 2.74
CA LYS A 107 -12.62 13.45 3.04
C LYS A 107 -11.62 13.11 4.14
N GLU A 108 -10.43 13.55 3.96
CA GLU A 108 -9.26 13.16 4.70
C GLU A 108 -9.20 13.65 6.14
N THR A 109 -8.89 12.77 7.06
CA THR A 109 -8.51 13.08 8.43
C THR A 109 -7.44 12.14 8.99
N ASP A 110 -6.96 11.21 8.16
CA ASP A 110 -6.01 10.20 8.60
C ASP A 110 -4.57 10.74 8.55
N ILE A 111 -3.83 10.55 9.62
CA ILE A 111 -2.43 11.01 9.75
C ILE A 111 -1.47 10.47 8.68
N PHE A 112 -1.83 9.40 8.00
CA PHE A 112 -1.03 8.82 6.93
C PHE A 112 -1.36 9.35 5.53
N ARG A 113 -2.22 10.36 5.43
CA ARG A 113 -2.71 10.89 4.16
C ARG A 113 -2.60 12.39 4.09
N ASP A 114 -2.29 12.85 2.90
CA ASP A 114 -2.41 14.27 2.59
C ASP A 114 -3.89 14.62 2.44
N SER A 115 -4.27 15.77 2.93
CA SER A 115 -5.64 16.27 2.95
C SER A 115 -6.23 16.41 1.55
N THR A 116 -6.91 15.40 1.03
CA THR A 116 -7.66 15.50 -0.24
C THR A 116 -8.65 14.37 -0.40
N ASN A 117 -9.54 14.51 -1.35
CA ASN A 117 -10.48 13.47 -1.70
C ASN A 117 -9.77 12.26 -2.31
N TYR A 118 -10.00 11.09 -1.77
CA TYR A 118 -9.54 9.83 -2.30
C TYR A 118 -10.68 8.80 -2.30
N LYS A 119 -10.54 7.77 -3.14
CA LYS A 119 -11.41 6.60 -3.13
C LYS A 119 -10.72 5.50 -2.33
N GLU A 120 -11.47 4.76 -1.54
CA GLU A 120 -10.96 3.61 -0.80
C GLU A 120 -11.80 2.37 -1.11
N TYR A 121 -11.13 1.27 -1.37
CA TYR A 121 -11.71 -0.06 -1.47
C TYR A 121 -11.11 -0.94 -0.37
N ARG A 122 -11.98 -1.61 0.41
CA ARG A 122 -11.61 -2.56 1.43
C ARG A 122 -11.89 -3.97 0.95
N PHE A 123 -10.92 -4.85 1.13
CA PHE A 123 -11.11 -6.25 0.82
C PHE A 123 -11.92 -6.93 1.92
N THR A 124 -12.73 -7.89 1.52
CA THR A 124 -13.44 -8.80 2.43
C THR A 124 -12.81 -10.20 2.33
N ASP A 125 -12.85 -10.95 3.42
CA ASP A 125 -12.53 -12.36 3.43
C ASP A 125 -13.67 -13.21 2.82
N GLU A 126 -13.49 -14.54 2.84
CA GLU A 126 -14.48 -15.48 2.29
C GLU A 126 -15.83 -15.43 3.03
N MET A 127 -15.86 -14.96 4.26
CA MET A 127 -17.08 -14.78 5.08
C MET A 127 -17.73 -13.40 4.88
N GLY A 128 -17.14 -12.55 4.03
CA GLY A 128 -17.63 -11.19 3.77
C GLY A 128 -17.24 -10.17 4.84
N VAL A 129 -16.31 -10.49 5.74
CA VAL A 129 -15.81 -9.58 6.78
C VAL A 129 -14.72 -8.69 6.20
N GLU A 130 -14.79 -7.37 6.45
CA GLU A 130 -13.75 -6.44 6.00
C GLU A 130 -12.39 -6.80 6.60
N THR A 131 -11.40 -6.97 5.73
CA THR A 131 -10.01 -7.19 6.12
C THR A 131 -9.30 -5.84 6.35
N LYS A 132 -8.09 -5.90 6.92
CA LYS A 132 -7.22 -4.71 7.04
C LYS A 132 -6.52 -4.35 5.73
N LYS A 133 -6.69 -5.16 4.67
CA LYS A 133 -6.12 -4.87 3.34
C LYS A 133 -6.98 -3.84 2.61
N VAL A 134 -6.33 -2.78 2.15
CA VAL A 134 -7.04 -1.61 1.60
C VAL A 134 -6.31 -1.10 0.36
N ILE A 135 -7.06 -0.78 -0.70
CA ILE A 135 -6.56 0.02 -1.82
C ILE A 135 -7.14 1.43 -1.75
N ARG A 136 -6.27 2.40 -1.94
CA ARG A 136 -6.61 3.82 -2.04
C ARG A 136 -6.21 4.37 -3.40
N ILE A 137 -7.04 5.25 -3.93
CA ILE A 137 -6.82 5.91 -5.19
C ILE A 137 -6.97 7.41 -4.98
N LYS A 138 -5.87 8.15 -5.15
CA LYS A 138 -5.86 9.62 -5.10
C LYS A 138 -5.77 10.18 -6.50
N GLY A 139 -6.64 11.14 -6.80
CA GLY A 139 -6.66 11.82 -8.09
C GLY A 139 -7.03 10.91 -9.26
N GLN A 140 -6.29 11.03 -10.34
CA GLN A 140 -6.48 10.27 -11.58
C GLN A 140 -5.20 9.53 -12.00
N PRO A 141 -4.74 8.55 -11.21
CA PRO A 141 -3.54 7.79 -11.57
C PRO A 141 -3.77 6.98 -12.86
N ALA A 142 -2.69 6.73 -13.60
CA ALA A 142 -2.74 6.00 -14.85
C ALA A 142 -1.55 5.05 -14.98
N LEU A 143 -1.79 3.79 -15.32
CA LEU A 143 -0.74 2.77 -15.43
C LEU A 143 0.23 2.99 -16.58
N ASN A 144 -0.14 3.79 -17.58
CA ASN A 144 0.76 4.19 -18.67
C ASN A 144 1.68 5.36 -18.31
N ARG A 145 1.64 5.84 -17.06
CA ARG A 145 2.37 7.04 -16.64
C ARG A 145 2.92 6.92 -15.23
N ILE A 146 3.48 5.78 -14.90
CA ILE A 146 4.09 5.59 -13.58
C ILE A 146 5.46 6.25 -13.55
N GLN A 147 5.68 7.14 -12.60
CA GLN A 147 6.91 7.91 -12.40
C GLN A 147 7.62 7.55 -11.12
N PHE A 148 6.92 6.94 -10.17
CA PHE A 148 7.53 6.53 -8.90
C PHE A 148 6.88 5.28 -8.33
N PHE A 149 7.67 4.57 -7.54
CA PHE A 149 7.22 3.60 -6.54
C PHE A 149 7.70 4.03 -5.17
N ILE A 150 6.80 3.95 -4.18
CA ILE A 150 7.11 4.16 -2.77
C ILE A 150 6.71 2.89 -2.04
N VAL A 151 7.63 2.34 -1.26
CA VAL A 151 7.35 1.22 -0.34
C VAL A 151 7.66 1.69 1.06
N GLY A 152 6.78 1.41 1.99
CA GLY A 152 6.95 1.87 3.35
C GLY A 152 6.21 1.04 4.38
N VAL A 153 6.41 1.41 5.63
CA VAL A 153 5.76 0.84 6.80
C VAL A 153 5.05 1.94 7.59
N LYS A 154 3.95 1.57 8.24
CA LYS A 154 3.16 2.42 9.13
C LYS A 154 3.17 1.78 10.51
N ASN A 155 3.55 2.55 11.51
CA ASN A 155 3.39 2.16 12.90
C ASN A 155 1.97 2.53 13.36
N LEU A 156 1.16 1.52 13.65
CA LEU A 156 -0.23 1.72 14.12
C LEU A 156 -0.33 1.82 15.64
N SER A 157 0.76 1.57 16.38
CA SER A 157 0.81 1.72 17.83
C SER A 157 0.97 3.18 18.26
N GLU A 158 0.80 3.45 19.53
CA GLU A 158 1.07 4.78 20.13
C GLU A 158 2.54 4.98 20.51
N THR A 159 3.31 3.88 20.55
CA THR A 159 4.71 3.89 20.98
C THR A 159 5.67 3.69 19.82
N PRO A 160 6.93 4.14 19.94
CA PRO A 160 7.96 3.86 18.94
C PRO A 160 8.19 2.35 18.79
N ILE A 161 8.45 1.91 17.56
CA ILE A 161 8.76 0.51 17.24
C ILE A 161 10.02 0.40 16.38
N SER A 162 10.67 -0.75 16.46
CA SER A 162 11.82 -1.09 15.63
C SER A 162 11.63 -2.46 15.02
N GLY A 163 12.10 -2.67 13.79
CA GLY A 163 11.95 -3.96 13.12
C GLY A 163 12.46 -3.96 11.69
N GLU A 164 12.12 -5.04 10.99
CA GLU A 164 12.51 -5.23 9.59
C GLU A 164 11.31 -5.69 8.76
N VAL A 165 11.21 -5.15 7.55
CA VAL A 165 10.28 -5.58 6.51
C VAL A 165 11.06 -5.69 5.19
N TRP A 166 10.96 -6.84 4.54
CA TRP A 166 11.66 -7.15 3.28
C TRP A 166 10.70 -7.52 2.17
#